data_bdd2527c3cb807c112feaaaaf402b0f3
#
_entry.id   bdd2527c3cb807c112feaaaaf402b0f3
#
_cell.length_a   1.000
_cell.length_b   1.000
_cell.length_c   1.000
_cell.angle_alpha   90.00
_cell.angle_beta   90.00
_cell.angle_gamma   90.00
#
_symmetry.space_group_name_H-M   'P 1'
#
loop_
_entity.id
_entity.type
_entity.pdbx_description
1 polymer ?
#
loop_
_entity_poly.entity_id
_entity_poly.type
_entity_poly.pdbx_seq_one_letter_code
_entity_poly.pdbx_strand_id
1 'polypeptide(L)'
;MDREGQTTTDGRALAEQLGRVGLWTRQLDVQPDKQVREAIAELEELGWGSLWFWEVFGREALTSGALLLGATQRMVIASGIANVWARDPVAMAAAGRTLVEAYPGRFVLGIGVSHGPLVDARGHRYQQPLDKMRSYLDAMDAAPWQGPPLPAEPPRVLAALGPRMLELAAERSAGALLYNGTPEATATARSVLGPGPLLAAEQAVLLEEDPAEARRIAREFLALYLTLPNYLRAWDRAGLGSEDQAEGGSDRLVDAVVAWGGPEVIAEQVRAHLDAGADHVCVQVLDPDPNGLPMASWRALAPALLER
;
A
#
# COMPACT_ATOMS: atom_id res chain seq x y z
N MET A 1 -34.79 -5.21 -7.90
CA MET A 1 -34.37 -4.28 -6.83
C MET A 1 -33.07 -3.69 -7.30
N ASP A 2 -33.17 -2.45 -7.76
CA ASP A 2 -32.13 -1.76 -8.51
C ASP A 2 -30.96 -1.42 -7.59
N ARG A 3 -29.73 -1.68 -8.09
CA ARG A 3 -28.45 -1.39 -7.41
C ARG A 3 -28.09 0.12 -7.46
N GLU A 4 -29.08 0.98 -7.40
CA GLU A 4 -28.90 2.44 -7.32
C GLU A 4 -28.73 2.83 -5.87
N GLY A 5 -27.48 3.04 -5.41
CA GLY A 5 -27.20 3.58 -4.08
C GLY A 5 -25.82 3.38 -3.49
N GLN A 6 -24.92 2.61 -4.11
CA GLN A 6 -23.52 2.62 -3.66
C GLN A 6 -22.75 3.67 -4.44
N THR A 7 -22.62 4.86 -3.88
CA THR A 7 -21.60 5.83 -4.31
C THR A 7 -20.23 5.23 -4.02
N THR A 8 -19.63 4.60 -5.04
CA THR A 8 -18.19 4.32 -5.01
C THR A 8 -17.49 5.66 -4.82
N THR A 9 -16.68 5.78 -3.79
CA THR A 9 -15.85 6.98 -3.57
C THR A 9 -15.13 7.28 -4.89
N ASP A 10 -15.21 8.52 -5.37
CA ASP A 10 -14.53 8.95 -6.58
C ASP A 10 -13.02 8.78 -6.38
N GLY A 11 -12.38 7.99 -7.23
CA GLY A 11 -10.95 7.72 -7.17
C GLY A 11 -10.11 8.99 -7.28
N ARG A 12 -10.59 10.00 -8.01
CA ARG A 12 -9.94 11.30 -8.13
C ARG A 12 -9.99 12.09 -6.81
N ALA A 13 -11.16 12.13 -6.17
CA ALA A 13 -11.29 12.78 -4.86
C ALA A 13 -10.40 12.10 -3.81
N LEU A 14 -10.28 10.78 -3.87
CA LEU A 14 -9.38 10.03 -3.00
C LEU A 14 -7.90 10.34 -3.30
N ALA A 15 -7.52 10.50 -4.57
CA ALA A 15 -6.17 10.89 -4.97
C ALA A 15 -5.80 12.30 -4.43
N GLU A 16 -6.71 13.25 -4.53
CA GLU A 16 -6.52 14.60 -3.97
C GLU A 16 -6.35 14.55 -2.44
N GLN A 17 -7.12 13.71 -1.76
CA GLN A 17 -7.06 13.52 -0.31
C GLN A 17 -5.72 12.90 0.15
N LEU A 18 -5.20 11.91 -0.57
CA LEU A 18 -3.92 11.24 -0.28
C LEU A 18 -2.71 12.11 -0.61
N GLY A 19 -2.86 13.03 -1.58
CA GLY A 19 -1.75 13.76 -2.18
C GLY A 19 -0.96 12.92 -3.18
N ARG A 20 -0.04 13.53 -3.90
CA ARG A 20 0.76 12.84 -4.93
C ARG A 20 1.75 11.84 -4.35
N VAL A 21 2.33 12.16 -3.19
CA VAL A 21 3.33 11.33 -2.51
C VAL A 21 2.96 11.16 -1.04
N GLY A 22 3.08 9.96 -0.53
CA GLY A 22 2.91 9.59 0.87
C GLY A 22 3.97 8.60 1.32
N LEU A 23 3.80 8.09 2.53
CA LEU A 23 4.68 7.06 3.09
C LEU A 23 3.99 5.69 3.07
N TRP A 24 4.81 4.65 2.96
CA TRP A 24 4.43 3.27 3.30
C TRP A 24 5.45 2.73 4.30
N THR A 25 5.00 2.09 5.37
CA THR A 25 5.94 1.58 6.37
C THR A 25 5.44 0.34 7.09
N ARG A 26 6.37 -0.55 7.43
CA ARG A 26 6.20 -1.69 8.33
C ARG A 26 6.87 -1.47 9.69
N GLN A 27 7.80 -0.55 9.76
CA GLN A 27 8.65 -0.35 10.94
C GLN A 27 7.86 0.11 12.17
N LEU A 28 6.74 0.81 11.99
CA LEU A 28 5.85 1.19 13.10
C LEU A 28 5.27 -0.01 13.86
N ASP A 29 5.16 -1.17 13.19
CA ASP A 29 4.55 -2.36 13.76
C ASP A 29 5.35 -2.97 14.92
N VAL A 30 6.67 -2.79 14.90
CA VAL A 30 7.61 -3.34 15.89
C VAL A 30 8.07 -2.32 16.94
N GLN A 31 7.58 -1.09 16.87
CA GLN A 31 7.94 -0.05 17.85
C GLN A 31 6.95 0.02 19.01
N PRO A 32 7.39 0.44 20.21
CA PRO A 32 6.49 0.82 21.29
C PRO A 32 5.53 1.95 20.89
N ASP A 33 4.28 1.93 21.37
CA ASP A 33 3.25 2.90 21.00
C ASP A 33 3.68 4.36 21.18
N LYS A 34 4.41 4.67 22.25
CA LYS A 34 4.93 6.02 22.51
C LYS A 34 5.83 6.49 21.35
N GLN A 35 6.75 5.64 20.88
CA GLN A 35 7.67 5.99 19.80
C GLN A 35 6.90 6.12 18.47
N VAL A 36 5.88 5.28 18.24
CA VAL A 36 5.01 5.39 17.07
C VAL A 36 4.30 6.75 17.03
N ARG A 37 3.71 7.18 18.15
CA ARG A 37 3.02 8.47 18.24
C ARG A 37 3.95 9.66 18.01
N GLU A 38 5.14 9.62 18.60
CA GLU A 38 6.15 10.67 18.43
C GLU A 38 6.61 10.74 16.96
N ALA A 39 6.90 9.59 16.35
CA ALA A 39 7.34 9.52 14.95
C ALA A 39 6.27 10.02 13.98
N ILE A 40 5.02 9.55 14.11
CA ILE A 40 3.96 9.93 13.16
C ILE A 40 3.53 11.40 13.30
N ALA A 41 3.57 11.96 14.50
CA ALA A 41 3.35 13.39 14.72
C ALA A 41 4.45 14.24 14.05
N GLU A 42 5.71 13.84 14.17
CA GLU A 42 6.81 14.50 13.45
C GLU A 42 6.67 14.38 11.93
N LEU A 43 6.27 13.21 11.42
CA LEU A 43 6.03 13.03 9.98
C LEU A 43 4.93 13.97 9.46
N GLU A 44 3.86 14.16 10.22
CA GLU A 44 2.82 15.12 9.85
C GLU A 44 3.35 16.57 9.86
N GLU A 45 4.20 16.93 10.83
CA GLU A 45 4.85 18.26 10.89
C GLU A 45 5.81 18.49 9.71
N LEU A 46 6.51 17.45 9.25
CA LEU A 46 7.35 17.48 8.06
C LEU A 46 6.56 17.65 6.74
N GLY A 47 5.23 17.52 6.80
CA GLY A 47 4.34 17.71 5.65
C GLY A 47 3.89 16.42 4.95
N TRP A 48 4.24 15.25 5.47
CA TRP A 48 3.71 13.99 4.93
C TRP A 48 2.19 13.93 5.14
N GLY A 49 1.43 13.95 4.02
CA GLY A 49 -0.04 14.04 4.04
C GLY A 49 -0.74 12.69 4.22
N SER A 50 -0.06 11.59 3.91
CA SER A 50 -0.63 10.24 4.01
C SER A 50 0.40 9.19 4.39
N LEU A 51 -0.09 8.14 5.07
CA LEU A 51 0.71 7.01 5.52
C LEU A 51 -0.05 5.71 5.29
N TRP A 52 0.59 4.77 4.58
CA TRP A 52 0.14 3.39 4.41
C TRP A 52 0.92 2.47 5.35
N PHE A 53 0.26 1.51 5.94
CA PHE A 53 0.87 0.53 6.84
C PHE A 53 0.37 -0.89 6.56
N TRP A 54 1.19 -1.87 6.84
CA TRP A 54 0.88 -3.27 6.54
C TRP A 54 0.12 -3.99 7.66
N GLU A 55 -0.36 -5.21 7.37
CA GLU A 55 -0.80 -6.19 8.36
C GLU A 55 -0.23 -7.57 8.03
N VAL A 56 0.67 -8.08 8.88
CA VAL A 56 1.21 -9.44 8.76
C VAL A 56 1.01 -10.21 10.07
N PHE A 57 1.97 -10.25 10.98
CA PHE A 57 1.90 -10.94 12.27
C PHE A 57 2.10 -10.03 13.48
N GLY A 58 2.25 -8.74 13.26
CA GLY A 58 2.37 -7.74 14.32
C GLY A 58 1.01 -7.22 14.77
N ARG A 59 0.82 -5.90 14.66
CA ARG A 59 -0.41 -5.24 15.09
C ARG A 59 -1.56 -5.52 14.11
N GLU A 60 -2.77 -5.61 14.65
CA GLU A 60 -3.99 -5.73 13.87
C GLU A 60 -4.31 -4.41 13.14
N ALA A 61 -4.69 -4.48 11.84
CA ALA A 61 -4.74 -3.32 10.98
C ALA A 61 -5.67 -2.21 11.46
N LEU A 62 -6.93 -2.53 11.82
CA LEU A 62 -7.92 -1.51 12.15
C LEU A 62 -7.63 -0.88 13.52
N THR A 63 -7.10 -1.67 14.45
CA THR A 63 -6.58 -1.19 15.75
C THR A 63 -5.39 -0.25 15.54
N SER A 64 -4.44 -0.62 14.69
CA SER A 64 -3.31 0.26 14.32
C SER A 64 -3.81 1.53 13.66
N GLY A 65 -4.75 1.43 12.72
CA GLY A 65 -5.38 2.59 12.08
C GLY A 65 -5.97 3.56 13.11
N ALA A 66 -6.70 3.06 14.12
CA ALA A 66 -7.25 3.90 15.18
C ALA A 66 -6.16 4.61 16.01
N LEU A 67 -5.08 3.91 16.35
CA LEU A 67 -3.96 4.47 17.12
C LEU A 67 -3.22 5.57 16.32
N LEU A 68 -2.97 5.33 15.03
CA LEU A 68 -2.32 6.28 14.14
C LEU A 68 -3.18 7.52 13.87
N LEU A 69 -4.48 7.34 13.62
CA LEU A 69 -5.45 8.42 13.45
C LEU A 69 -5.55 9.28 14.71
N GLY A 70 -5.56 8.66 15.90
CA GLY A 70 -5.57 9.35 17.19
C GLY A 70 -4.27 10.07 17.53
N ALA A 71 -3.17 9.77 16.84
CA ALA A 71 -1.87 10.42 17.03
C ALA A 71 -1.61 11.58 16.05
N THR A 72 -2.47 11.79 15.06
CA THR A 72 -2.35 12.81 14.01
C THR A 72 -3.60 13.67 13.92
N GLN A 73 -3.53 14.81 13.24
CA GLN A 73 -4.65 15.75 13.11
C GLN A 73 -5.19 15.84 11.67
N ARG A 74 -4.33 15.68 10.66
CA ARG A 74 -4.66 15.90 9.25
C ARG A 74 -4.28 14.71 8.38
N MET A 75 -3.24 13.96 8.76
CA MET A 75 -2.70 12.86 7.96
C MET A 75 -3.78 11.82 7.65
N VAL A 76 -3.82 11.39 6.40
CA VAL A 76 -4.65 10.28 5.94
C VAL A 76 -3.93 8.97 6.25
N ILE A 77 -4.61 8.08 6.93
CA ILE A 77 -4.08 6.77 7.32
C ILE A 77 -4.73 5.69 6.48
N ALA A 78 -3.93 4.87 5.81
CA ALA A 78 -4.39 3.84 4.92
C ALA A 78 -3.80 2.47 5.28
N SER A 79 -4.61 1.42 5.32
CA SER A 79 -4.05 0.07 5.41
C SER A 79 -3.48 -0.36 4.05
N GLY A 80 -2.26 -0.82 4.01
CA GLY A 80 -1.57 -1.29 2.81
C GLY A 80 -0.94 -2.67 2.98
N ILE A 81 -1.71 -3.69 3.29
CA ILE A 81 -3.17 -3.85 3.27
C ILE A 81 -3.70 -4.57 4.52
N ALA A 82 -4.98 -4.32 4.86
CA ALA A 82 -5.71 -5.17 5.79
C ALA A 82 -6.00 -6.54 5.14
N ASN A 83 -5.66 -7.60 5.85
CA ASN A 83 -5.69 -8.97 5.32
C ASN A 83 -7.10 -9.57 5.46
N VAL A 84 -7.71 -10.01 4.36
CA VAL A 84 -9.04 -10.66 4.35
C VAL A 84 -9.10 -12.02 5.06
N TRP A 85 -7.96 -12.57 5.44
CA TRP A 85 -7.87 -13.83 6.21
C TRP A 85 -7.69 -13.60 7.72
N ALA A 86 -7.50 -12.34 8.14
CA ALA A 86 -7.30 -12.00 9.55
C ALA A 86 -8.63 -11.82 10.30
N ARG A 87 -9.72 -11.49 9.61
CA ARG A 87 -11.04 -11.22 10.20
C ARG A 87 -12.16 -11.52 9.21
N ASP A 88 -13.38 -11.75 9.72
CA ASP A 88 -14.55 -11.90 8.86
C ASP A 88 -14.97 -10.56 8.20
N PRO A 89 -15.71 -10.60 7.07
CA PRO A 89 -16.07 -9.39 6.33
C PRO A 89 -17.01 -8.45 7.09
N VAL A 90 -17.84 -8.95 8.02
CA VAL A 90 -18.73 -8.11 8.83
C VAL A 90 -17.90 -7.29 9.83
N ALA A 91 -16.92 -7.93 10.48
CA ALA A 91 -15.99 -7.25 11.37
C ALA A 91 -15.13 -6.20 10.62
N MET A 92 -14.66 -6.53 9.39
CA MET A 92 -13.92 -5.58 8.55
C MET A 92 -14.76 -4.35 8.19
N ALA A 93 -16.00 -4.56 7.75
CA ALA A 93 -16.92 -3.48 7.41
C ALA A 93 -17.24 -2.61 8.63
N ALA A 94 -17.56 -3.23 9.77
CA ALA A 94 -17.87 -2.51 11.00
C ALA A 94 -16.67 -1.66 11.48
N ALA A 95 -15.47 -2.23 11.48
CA ALA A 95 -14.27 -1.51 11.90
C ALA A 95 -13.93 -0.33 10.96
N GLY A 96 -14.02 -0.53 9.63
CA GLY A 96 -13.83 0.56 8.66
C GLY A 96 -14.83 1.68 8.86
N ARG A 97 -16.12 1.35 9.05
CA ARG A 97 -17.19 2.32 9.34
C ARG A 97 -16.96 3.07 10.66
N THR A 98 -16.49 2.38 11.71
CA THR A 98 -16.12 3.02 12.97
C THR A 98 -15.01 4.06 12.78
N LEU A 99 -13.99 3.73 11.98
CA LEU A 99 -12.87 4.64 11.75
C LEU A 99 -13.27 5.89 10.94
N VAL A 100 -14.11 5.76 9.92
CA VAL A 100 -14.55 6.95 9.15
C VAL A 100 -15.59 7.77 9.90
N GLU A 101 -16.35 7.17 10.80
CA GLU A 101 -17.25 7.89 11.71
C GLU A 101 -16.44 8.72 12.72
N ALA A 102 -15.45 8.12 13.36
CA ALA A 102 -14.60 8.77 14.36
C ALA A 102 -13.61 9.79 13.75
N TYR A 103 -13.15 9.55 12.52
CA TYR A 103 -12.13 10.34 11.82
C TYR A 103 -12.57 10.62 10.37
N PRO A 104 -13.57 11.45 10.15
CA PRO A 104 -14.11 11.74 8.81
C PRO A 104 -13.04 12.20 7.82
N GLY A 105 -13.02 11.56 6.65
CA GLY A 105 -12.08 11.87 5.58
C GLY A 105 -10.62 11.50 5.84
N ARG A 106 -10.28 10.72 6.87
CA ARG A 106 -8.88 10.45 7.23
C ARG A 106 -8.49 8.98 7.20
N PHE A 107 -9.41 8.08 6.89
CA PHE A 107 -9.12 6.65 6.81
C PHE A 107 -9.42 6.08 5.43
N VAL A 108 -8.49 5.28 4.90
CA VAL A 108 -8.63 4.50 3.67
C VAL A 108 -8.45 3.02 3.98
N LEU A 109 -9.43 2.20 3.59
CA LEU A 109 -9.40 0.77 3.80
C LEU A 109 -8.77 0.05 2.59
N GLY A 110 -7.45 -0.09 2.61
CA GLY A 110 -6.75 -0.96 1.67
C GLY A 110 -6.88 -2.42 2.07
N ILE A 111 -7.33 -3.28 1.15
CA ILE A 111 -7.66 -4.69 1.40
C ILE A 111 -6.86 -5.59 0.46
N GLY A 112 -6.41 -6.73 0.94
CA GLY A 112 -5.68 -7.69 0.12
C GLY A 112 -5.86 -9.13 0.57
N VAL A 113 -5.59 -10.05 -0.37
CA VAL A 113 -5.70 -11.50 -0.16
C VAL A 113 -4.42 -12.13 0.40
N SER A 114 -3.39 -11.32 0.68
CA SER A 114 -2.10 -11.79 1.21
C SER A 114 -1.40 -12.81 0.27
N HIS A 115 -0.56 -13.68 0.82
CA HIS A 115 0.26 -14.64 0.09
C HIS A 115 0.16 -16.01 0.74
N GLY A 116 0.31 -17.08 -0.06
CA GLY A 116 0.16 -18.46 0.39
C GLY A 116 0.83 -18.76 1.74
N PRO A 117 2.16 -18.57 1.87
CA PRO A 117 2.85 -18.88 3.12
C PRO A 117 2.32 -18.14 4.35
N LEU A 118 1.90 -16.88 4.20
CA LEU A 118 1.37 -16.07 5.29
C LEU A 118 -0.06 -16.48 5.68
N VAL A 119 -0.84 -16.93 4.72
CA VAL A 119 -2.20 -17.45 4.93
C VAL A 119 -2.16 -18.84 5.58
N ASP A 120 -1.26 -19.70 5.12
CA ASP A 120 -1.06 -21.04 5.68
C ASP A 120 -0.56 -20.95 7.15
N ALA A 121 0.33 -20.01 7.45
CA ALA A 121 0.78 -19.76 8.83
C ALA A 121 -0.33 -19.26 9.77
N ARG A 122 -1.45 -18.73 9.23
CA ARG A 122 -2.66 -18.38 9.99
C ARG A 122 -3.63 -19.57 10.13
N GLY A 123 -3.28 -20.76 9.63
CA GLY A 123 -4.14 -21.93 9.65
C GLY A 123 -5.23 -21.96 8.57
N HIS A 124 -5.15 -21.07 7.61
CA HIS A 124 -6.04 -21.03 6.45
C HIS A 124 -5.38 -21.70 5.24
N ARG A 125 -6.15 -21.89 4.16
CA ARG A 125 -5.68 -22.43 2.89
C ARG A 125 -5.79 -21.34 1.81
N TYR A 126 -4.66 -20.94 1.23
CA TYR A 126 -4.63 -19.96 0.14
C TYR A 126 -5.14 -20.57 -1.16
N GLN A 127 -6.39 -20.30 -1.49
CA GLN A 127 -7.05 -20.81 -2.69
C GLN A 127 -7.89 -19.72 -3.34
N GLN A 128 -7.95 -19.73 -4.68
CA GLN A 128 -8.84 -18.88 -5.48
C GLN A 128 -8.87 -17.42 -5.00
N PRO A 129 -7.74 -16.70 -5.00
CA PRO A 129 -7.64 -15.37 -4.38
C PRO A 129 -8.63 -14.35 -4.95
N LEU A 130 -8.96 -14.43 -6.25
CA LEU A 130 -9.92 -13.54 -6.87
C LEU A 130 -11.35 -13.82 -6.38
N ASP A 131 -11.77 -15.08 -6.31
CA ASP A 131 -13.09 -15.45 -5.84
C ASP A 131 -13.25 -15.19 -4.33
N LYS A 132 -12.17 -15.41 -3.57
CA LYS A 132 -12.10 -15.01 -2.16
C LYS A 132 -12.33 -13.51 -2.00
N MET A 133 -11.67 -12.67 -2.81
CA MET A 133 -11.87 -11.22 -2.75
C MET A 133 -13.31 -10.85 -3.13
N ARG A 134 -13.86 -11.40 -4.22
CA ARG A 134 -15.25 -11.12 -4.65
C ARG A 134 -16.25 -11.45 -3.54
N SER A 135 -16.21 -12.67 -3.02
CA SER A 135 -17.12 -13.10 -1.96
C SER A 135 -16.96 -12.29 -0.66
N TYR A 136 -15.73 -11.88 -0.36
CA TYR A 136 -15.46 -11.04 0.80
C TYR A 136 -16.07 -9.64 0.66
N LEU A 137 -15.92 -9.03 -0.52
CA LEU A 137 -16.54 -7.73 -0.83
C LEU A 137 -18.07 -7.81 -0.83
N ASP A 138 -18.65 -8.88 -1.39
CA ASP A 138 -20.12 -9.10 -1.36
C ASP A 138 -20.64 -9.17 0.08
N ALA A 139 -19.93 -9.87 0.94
CA ALA A 139 -20.29 -9.98 2.36
C ALA A 139 -20.08 -8.66 3.13
N MET A 140 -19.04 -7.89 2.80
CA MET A 140 -18.86 -6.54 3.36
C MET A 140 -20.00 -5.59 2.95
N ASP A 141 -20.40 -5.63 1.68
CA ASP A 141 -21.49 -4.77 1.16
C ASP A 141 -22.85 -5.12 1.79
N ALA A 142 -23.05 -6.39 2.12
CA ALA A 142 -24.25 -6.88 2.82
C ALA A 142 -24.17 -6.71 4.34
N ALA A 143 -23.04 -6.28 4.90
CA ALA A 143 -22.85 -6.20 6.35
C ALA A 143 -23.76 -5.15 6.99
N PRO A 144 -24.53 -5.49 8.03
CA PRO A 144 -25.39 -4.54 8.72
C PRO A 144 -24.56 -3.49 9.45
N TRP A 145 -25.13 -2.29 9.61
CA TRP A 145 -24.58 -1.23 10.44
C TRP A 145 -25.63 -0.74 11.42
N GLN A 146 -25.33 -0.81 12.71
CA GLN A 146 -26.18 -0.36 13.80
C GLN A 146 -25.57 0.79 14.61
N GLY A 147 -24.45 1.34 14.14
CA GLY A 147 -23.79 2.48 14.75
C GLY A 147 -24.39 3.82 14.34
N PRO A 148 -23.76 4.93 14.70
CA PRO A 148 -24.18 6.26 14.29
C PRO A 148 -24.28 6.44 12.77
N PRO A 149 -25.01 7.44 12.25
CA PRO A 149 -25.00 7.78 10.84
C PRO A 149 -23.57 8.04 10.34
N LEU A 150 -23.22 7.49 9.18
CA LEU A 150 -21.91 7.66 8.59
C LEU A 150 -21.86 8.93 7.73
N PRO A 151 -20.75 9.68 7.74
CA PRO A 151 -20.53 10.77 6.79
C PRO A 151 -20.37 10.23 5.36
N ALA A 152 -19.73 9.07 5.20
CA ALA A 152 -19.58 8.28 3.97
C ALA A 152 -19.15 6.87 4.30
N GLU A 153 -19.31 5.91 3.37
CA GLU A 153 -18.67 4.60 3.49
C GLU A 153 -17.13 4.75 3.39
N PRO A 154 -16.36 3.90 4.10
CA PRO A 154 -14.90 3.95 4.01
C PRO A 154 -14.45 3.70 2.57
N PRO A 155 -13.64 4.58 1.95
CA PRO A 155 -13.07 4.33 0.65
C PRO A 155 -12.22 3.06 0.70
N ARG A 156 -12.47 2.14 -0.25
CA ARG A 156 -11.76 0.87 -0.36
C ARG A 156 -10.77 0.89 -1.51
N VAL A 157 -9.57 0.39 -1.28
CA VAL A 157 -8.52 0.21 -2.29
C VAL A 157 -8.08 -1.24 -2.28
N LEU A 158 -8.00 -1.91 -3.44
CA LEU A 158 -7.59 -3.31 -3.50
C LEU A 158 -6.12 -3.44 -3.86
N ALA A 159 -5.37 -4.27 -3.12
CA ALA A 159 -4.04 -4.68 -3.55
C ALA A 159 -4.15 -5.55 -4.82
N ALA A 160 -3.49 -5.15 -5.89
CA ALA A 160 -3.60 -5.79 -7.19
C ALA A 160 -2.26 -5.83 -7.91
N LEU A 161 -1.79 -7.05 -8.26
CA LEU A 161 -0.58 -7.27 -9.05
C LEU A 161 -0.88 -7.81 -10.46
N GLY A 162 -2.09 -8.26 -10.70
CA GLY A 162 -2.47 -8.87 -11.97
C GLY A 162 -3.76 -8.30 -12.55
N PRO A 163 -3.97 -8.44 -13.87
CA PRO A 163 -5.06 -7.77 -14.59
C PRO A 163 -6.45 -8.08 -14.01
N ARG A 164 -6.74 -9.34 -13.68
CA ARG A 164 -8.06 -9.73 -13.14
C ARG A 164 -8.38 -9.09 -11.77
N MET A 165 -7.38 -8.83 -10.94
CA MET A 165 -7.59 -8.13 -9.66
C MET A 165 -7.70 -6.62 -9.88
N LEU A 166 -6.99 -6.06 -10.88
CA LEU A 166 -7.15 -4.66 -11.31
C LEU A 166 -8.56 -4.41 -11.89
N GLU A 167 -9.08 -5.32 -12.73
CA GLU A 167 -10.45 -5.26 -13.21
C GLU A 167 -11.47 -5.28 -12.06
N LEU A 168 -11.26 -6.17 -11.07
CA LEU A 168 -12.10 -6.21 -9.87
C LEU A 168 -12.01 -4.91 -9.06
N ALA A 169 -10.81 -4.34 -8.95
CA ALA A 169 -10.62 -3.07 -8.26
C ALA A 169 -11.38 -1.94 -8.95
N ALA A 170 -11.33 -1.86 -10.29
CA ALA A 170 -12.10 -0.90 -11.06
C ALA A 170 -13.62 -1.04 -10.88
N GLU A 171 -14.12 -2.28 -10.75
CA GLU A 171 -15.56 -2.57 -10.60
C GLU A 171 -16.09 -2.33 -9.17
N ARG A 172 -15.28 -2.60 -8.14
CA ARG A 172 -15.78 -2.81 -6.78
C ARG A 172 -15.11 -1.95 -5.70
N SER A 173 -14.21 -1.02 -6.08
CA SER A 173 -13.49 -0.19 -5.12
C SER A 173 -13.17 1.19 -5.68
N ALA A 174 -12.63 2.08 -4.85
CA ALA A 174 -12.16 3.38 -5.28
C ALA A 174 -10.86 3.32 -6.10
N GLY A 175 -10.16 2.17 -6.11
CA GLY A 175 -8.92 2.02 -6.86
C GLY A 175 -8.07 0.83 -6.45
N ALA A 176 -6.83 0.83 -6.92
CA ALA A 176 -5.86 -0.23 -6.70
C ALA A 176 -4.56 0.28 -6.06
N LEU A 177 -3.91 -0.57 -5.27
CA LEU A 177 -2.56 -0.41 -4.76
C LEU A 177 -1.64 -1.45 -5.40
N LEU A 178 -0.62 -0.98 -6.10
CA LEU A 178 0.51 -1.80 -6.57
C LEU A 178 1.58 -1.86 -5.47
N TYR A 179 2.32 -2.96 -5.44
CA TYR A 179 3.43 -3.13 -4.50
C TYR A 179 4.62 -3.80 -5.19
N ASN A 180 5.84 -3.29 -4.98
CA ASN A 180 7.06 -3.72 -5.65
C ASN A 180 6.94 -3.74 -7.18
N GLY A 181 6.26 -2.75 -7.75
CA GLY A 181 6.11 -2.59 -9.20
C GLY A 181 7.18 -1.68 -9.80
N THR A 182 7.25 -1.67 -11.12
CA THR A 182 8.05 -0.71 -11.90
C THR A 182 7.14 0.34 -12.54
N PRO A 183 7.65 1.46 -13.06
CA PRO A 183 6.86 2.42 -13.84
C PRO A 183 6.13 1.78 -15.04
N GLU A 184 6.73 0.79 -15.71
CA GLU A 184 6.08 0.04 -16.81
C GLU A 184 4.89 -0.80 -16.31
N ALA A 185 5.04 -1.42 -15.11
CA ALA A 185 3.94 -2.12 -14.46
C ALA A 185 2.81 -1.15 -14.08
N THR A 186 3.15 0.06 -13.65
CA THR A 186 2.19 1.13 -13.35
C THR A 186 1.43 1.56 -14.60
N ALA A 187 2.12 1.80 -15.73
CA ALA A 187 1.48 2.12 -17.01
C ALA A 187 0.52 1.01 -17.48
N THR A 188 0.94 -0.24 -17.35
CA THR A 188 0.12 -1.41 -17.64
C THR A 188 -1.11 -1.47 -16.73
N ALA A 189 -0.94 -1.25 -15.43
CA ALA A 189 -2.03 -1.24 -14.47
C ALA A 189 -3.03 -0.12 -14.75
N ARG A 190 -2.56 1.09 -15.09
CA ARG A 190 -3.43 2.21 -15.48
C ARG A 190 -4.26 1.86 -16.71
N SER A 191 -3.68 1.20 -17.70
CA SER A 191 -4.42 0.79 -18.92
C SER A 191 -5.56 -0.19 -18.62
N VAL A 192 -5.39 -1.07 -17.62
CA VAL A 192 -6.42 -2.03 -17.20
C VAL A 192 -7.45 -1.39 -16.28
N LEU A 193 -6.99 -0.60 -15.31
CA LEU A 193 -7.84 0.05 -14.30
C LEU A 193 -8.73 1.14 -14.90
N GLY A 194 -8.30 1.77 -16.00
CA GLY A 194 -8.97 2.92 -16.61
C GLY A 194 -8.68 4.25 -15.89
N PRO A 195 -9.25 5.37 -16.35
CA PRO A 195 -8.85 6.71 -15.88
C PRO A 195 -9.54 7.20 -14.60
N GLY A 196 -10.60 6.55 -14.14
CA GLY A 196 -11.43 7.03 -13.02
C GLY A 196 -10.96 6.58 -11.63
N PRO A 197 -10.68 5.28 -11.43
CA PRO A 197 -10.25 4.76 -10.14
C PRO A 197 -8.84 5.23 -9.76
N LEU A 198 -8.58 5.39 -8.45
CA LEU A 198 -7.24 5.66 -7.91
C LEU A 198 -6.27 4.55 -8.31
N LEU A 199 -5.10 4.92 -8.81
CA LEU A 199 -3.94 4.04 -8.90
C LEU A 199 -2.86 4.53 -7.95
N ALA A 200 -2.69 3.82 -6.85
CA ALA A 200 -1.58 4.02 -5.92
C ALA A 200 -0.46 3.03 -6.22
N ALA A 201 0.78 3.50 -6.23
CA ALA A 201 1.96 2.66 -6.39
C ALA A 201 2.85 2.77 -5.16
N GLU A 202 3.23 1.64 -4.57
CA GLU A 202 4.31 1.61 -3.58
C GLU A 202 5.64 1.57 -4.31
N GLN A 203 6.61 2.38 -3.83
CA GLN A 203 7.98 2.43 -4.31
C GLN A 203 8.95 2.25 -3.14
N ALA A 204 9.69 1.14 -3.14
CA ALA A 204 10.78 0.92 -2.22
C ALA A 204 11.95 1.86 -2.54
N VAL A 205 12.47 2.56 -1.52
CA VAL A 205 13.55 3.54 -1.68
C VAL A 205 14.65 3.33 -0.64
N LEU A 206 15.90 3.63 -1.00
CA LEU A 206 17.06 3.47 -0.14
C LEU A 206 18.03 4.64 -0.32
N LEU A 207 18.28 5.41 0.74
CA LEU A 207 19.29 6.47 0.75
C LEU A 207 20.69 5.86 0.95
N GLU A 208 21.24 5.31 -0.12
CA GLU A 208 22.57 4.73 -0.19
C GLU A 208 23.16 5.02 -1.60
N GLU A 209 24.37 5.57 -1.66
CA GLU A 209 25.01 5.94 -2.92
C GLU A 209 26.05 4.91 -3.40
N ASP A 210 26.52 4.00 -2.52
CA ASP A 210 27.37 2.89 -2.94
C ASP A 210 26.55 1.81 -3.64
N PRO A 211 26.78 1.54 -4.94
CA PRO A 211 25.96 0.60 -5.70
C PRO A 211 26.00 -0.85 -5.16
N ALA A 212 27.12 -1.26 -4.59
CA ALA A 212 27.29 -2.62 -4.09
C ALA A 212 26.46 -2.80 -2.79
N GLU A 213 26.52 -1.83 -1.90
CA GLU A 213 25.78 -1.85 -0.64
C GLU A 213 24.27 -1.66 -0.89
N ALA A 214 23.89 -0.71 -1.74
CA ALA A 214 22.50 -0.49 -2.11
C ALA A 214 21.84 -1.76 -2.66
N ARG A 215 22.49 -2.42 -3.62
CA ARG A 215 21.97 -3.66 -4.21
C ARG A 215 21.98 -4.82 -3.23
N ARG A 216 22.94 -4.87 -2.30
CA ARG A 216 22.94 -5.88 -1.23
C ARG A 216 21.69 -5.75 -0.35
N ILE A 217 21.41 -4.56 0.17
CA ILE A 217 20.24 -4.28 1.00
C ILE A 217 18.92 -4.53 0.23
N ALA A 218 18.86 -4.07 -1.02
CA ALA A 218 17.71 -4.28 -1.88
C ALA A 218 17.43 -5.77 -2.15
N ARG A 219 18.47 -6.60 -2.36
CA ARG A 219 18.30 -8.06 -2.51
C ARG A 219 17.80 -8.72 -1.23
N GLU A 220 18.27 -8.30 -0.07
CA GLU A 220 17.74 -8.78 1.22
C GLU A 220 16.25 -8.48 1.36
N PHE A 221 15.82 -7.27 0.98
CA PHE A 221 14.43 -6.90 0.95
C PHE A 221 13.62 -7.74 -0.06
N LEU A 222 14.13 -7.94 -1.27
CA LEU A 222 13.43 -8.67 -2.33
C LEU A 222 13.45 -10.20 -2.15
N ALA A 223 14.28 -10.74 -1.27
CA ALA A 223 14.45 -12.18 -1.09
C ALA A 223 13.15 -12.95 -0.84
N LEU A 224 12.25 -12.42 -0.02
CA LEU A 224 10.93 -13.02 0.20
C LEU A 224 10.08 -12.98 -1.08
N TYR A 225 10.04 -11.85 -1.76
CA TYR A 225 9.17 -11.62 -2.93
C TYR A 225 9.59 -12.48 -4.13
N LEU A 226 10.89 -12.79 -4.26
CA LEU A 226 11.43 -13.71 -5.26
C LEU A 226 11.00 -15.18 -5.03
N THR A 227 10.41 -15.51 -3.88
CA THR A 227 9.78 -16.82 -3.63
C THR A 227 8.29 -16.85 -3.93
N LEU A 228 7.67 -15.70 -4.23
CA LEU A 228 6.22 -15.56 -4.35
C LEU A 228 5.78 -15.52 -5.82
N PRO A 229 5.05 -16.53 -6.32
CA PRO A 229 4.71 -16.65 -7.74
C PRO A 229 3.92 -15.47 -8.33
N ASN A 230 3.21 -14.71 -7.51
CA ASN A 230 2.46 -13.52 -7.95
C ASN A 230 3.40 -12.35 -8.29
N TYR A 231 4.50 -12.16 -7.56
CA TYR A 231 5.53 -11.16 -7.88
C TYR A 231 6.35 -11.57 -9.10
N LEU A 232 6.81 -12.83 -9.15
CA LEU A 232 7.53 -13.35 -10.32
C LEU A 232 6.74 -13.10 -11.61
N ARG A 233 5.45 -13.43 -11.61
CA ARG A 233 4.57 -13.15 -12.76
C ARG A 233 4.34 -11.66 -13.02
N ALA A 234 4.35 -10.81 -12.00
CA ALA A 234 4.22 -9.36 -12.17
C ALA A 234 5.46 -8.78 -12.84
N TRP A 235 6.64 -9.16 -12.37
CA TRP A 235 7.92 -8.75 -12.95
C TRP A 235 8.14 -9.31 -14.36
N ASP A 236 7.75 -10.56 -14.62
CA ASP A 236 7.77 -11.15 -15.96
C ASP A 236 6.95 -10.33 -16.97
N ARG A 237 5.75 -9.89 -16.58
CA ARG A 237 4.92 -8.98 -17.42
C ARG A 237 5.56 -7.61 -17.63
N ALA A 238 6.40 -7.16 -16.72
CA ALA A 238 7.19 -5.92 -16.85
C ALA A 238 8.52 -6.12 -17.62
N GLY A 239 8.74 -7.32 -18.18
CA GLY A 239 9.95 -7.64 -18.96
C GLY A 239 11.16 -8.04 -18.11
N LEU A 240 10.94 -8.34 -16.82
CA LEU A 240 11.96 -8.82 -15.88
C LEU A 240 11.74 -10.35 -15.68
N GLY A 241 12.18 -11.13 -16.65
CA GLY A 241 11.90 -12.56 -16.76
C GLY A 241 12.75 -13.43 -15.84
N SER A 242 12.73 -14.75 -16.09
CA SER A 242 13.39 -15.75 -15.24
C SER A 242 14.89 -15.54 -15.05
N GLU A 243 15.59 -14.98 -16.03
CA GLU A 243 17.02 -14.64 -15.92
C GLU A 243 17.25 -13.52 -14.90
N ASP A 244 16.37 -12.51 -14.89
CA ASP A 244 16.43 -11.41 -13.93
C ASP A 244 16.01 -11.85 -12.51
N GLN A 245 15.15 -12.86 -12.42
CA GLN A 245 14.61 -13.37 -11.14
C GLN A 245 15.52 -14.41 -10.47
N ALA A 246 16.52 -14.95 -11.21
CA ALA A 246 17.44 -15.97 -10.72
C ALA A 246 18.45 -15.40 -9.71
N GLU A 247 19.05 -16.29 -8.91
CA GLU A 247 20.21 -16.01 -8.03
C GLU A 247 20.03 -14.80 -7.08
N GLY A 248 18.80 -14.58 -6.60
CA GLY A 248 18.50 -13.48 -5.68
C GLY A 248 18.20 -12.14 -6.36
N GLY A 249 18.02 -12.15 -7.67
CA GLY A 249 17.69 -10.99 -8.50
C GLY A 249 18.90 -10.36 -9.19
N SER A 250 18.80 -10.17 -10.50
CA SER A 250 19.82 -9.44 -11.27
C SER A 250 19.90 -7.97 -10.82
N ASP A 251 21.00 -7.29 -11.12
CA ASP A 251 21.13 -5.86 -10.89
C ASP A 251 20.01 -5.10 -11.60
N ARG A 252 19.62 -5.54 -12.80
CA ARG A 252 18.53 -4.95 -13.57
C ARG A 252 17.19 -5.02 -12.86
N LEU A 253 16.84 -6.16 -12.26
CA LEU A 253 15.61 -6.31 -11.48
C LEU A 253 15.67 -5.46 -10.21
N VAL A 254 16.76 -5.52 -9.49
CA VAL A 254 16.96 -4.74 -8.25
C VAL A 254 16.81 -3.24 -8.51
N ASP A 255 17.52 -2.72 -9.51
CA ASP A 255 17.53 -1.30 -9.86
C ASP A 255 16.17 -0.83 -10.44
N ALA A 256 15.39 -1.74 -11.04
CA ALA A 256 14.06 -1.43 -11.55
C ALA A 256 12.99 -1.34 -10.45
N VAL A 257 13.14 -2.12 -9.36
CA VAL A 257 12.13 -2.23 -8.29
C VAL A 257 12.46 -1.36 -7.09
N VAL A 258 13.75 -1.15 -6.79
CA VAL A 258 14.19 -0.35 -5.64
C VAL A 258 14.94 0.89 -6.13
N ALA A 259 14.41 2.06 -5.84
CA ALA A 259 15.11 3.31 -6.12
C ALA A 259 16.16 3.58 -5.04
N TRP A 260 17.42 3.71 -5.42
CA TRP A 260 18.52 3.97 -4.47
C TRP A 260 19.40 5.11 -4.95
N GLY A 261 20.03 5.81 -4.00
CA GLY A 261 20.86 6.98 -4.25
C GLY A 261 20.48 8.17 -3.36
N GLY A 262 20.83 9.37 -3.79
CA GLY A 262 20.44 10.60 -3.11
C GLY A 262 18.94 10.94 -3.30
N PRO A 263 18.41 11.90 -2.51
CA PRO A 263 16.99 12.27 -2.55
C PRO A 263 16.47 12.63 -3.95
N GLU A 264 17.31 13.28 -4.78
CA GLU A 264 16.93 13.70 -6.14
C GLU A 264 16.72 12.49 -7.08
N VAL A 265 17.59 11.47 -6.99
CA VAL A 265 17.48 10.24 -7.78
C VAL A 265 16.19 9.48 -7.40
N ILE A 266 15.91 9.43 -6.10
CA ILE A 266 14.67 8.82 -5.59
C ILE A 266 13.44 9.59 -6.09
N ALA A 267 13.49 10.92 -6.08
CA ALA A 267 12.40 11.76 -6.58
C ALA A 267 12.16 11.57 -8.09
N GLU A 268 13.20 11.32 -8.89
CA GLU A 268 13.05 10.98 -10.31
C GLU A 268 12.28 9.67 -10.52
N GLN A 269 12.57 8.65 -9.73
CA GLN A 269 11.87 7.37 -9.82
C GLN A 269 10.40 7.49 -9.36
N VAL A 270 10.14 8.27 -8.32
CA VAL A 270 8.76 8.58 -7.88
C VAL A 270 8.01 9.32 -9.00
N ARG A 271 8.63 10.30 -9.64
CA ARG A 271 8.04 11.00 -10.81
C ARG A 271 7.75 10.05 -11.96
N ALA A 272 8.62 9.08 -12.24
CA ALA A 272 8.41 8.09 -13.28
C ALA A 272 7.13 7.27 -13.07
N HIS A 273 6.78 6.91 -11.83
CA HIS A 273 5.49 6.27 -11.53
C HIS A 273 4.30 7.21 -11.76
N LEU A 274 4.42 8.48 -11.37
CA LEU A 274 3.37 9.48 -11.60
C LEU A 274 3.16 9.73 -13.10
N ASP A 275 4.23 9.83 -13.87
CA ASP A 275 4.19 10.00 -15.33
C ASP A 275 3.64 8.75 -16.04
N ALA A 276 3.86 7.57 -15.46
CA ALA A 276 3.29 6.30 -15.90
C ALA A 276 1.80 6.15 -15.54
N GLY A 277 1.20 7.13 -14.86
CA GLY A 277 -0.22 7.20 -14.57
C GLY A 277 -0.63 6.80 -13.16
N ALA A 278 0.30 6.69 -12.20
CA ALA A 278 -0.07 6.65 -10.80
C ALA A 278 -0.65 8.02 -10.38
N ASP A 279 -1.71 8.01 -9.59
CA ASP A 279 -2.27 9.22 -8.97
C ASP A 279 -1.53 9.53 -7.66
N HIS A 280 -1.03 8.49 -7.01
CA HIS A 280 -0.36 8.55 -5.72
C HIS A 280 0.81 7.55 -5.68
N VAL A 281 1.94 7.97 -5.13
CA VAL A 281 3.08 7.09 -4.85
C VAL A 281 3.34 7.08 -3.35
N CYS A 282 3.31 5.92 -2.70
CA CYS A 282 3.70 5.77 -1.31
C CYS A 282 5.11 5.18 -1.22
N VAL A 283 6.05 5.96 -0.68
CA VAL A 283 7.45 5.54 -0.60
C VAL A 283 7.70 4.68 0.64
N GLN A 284 8.34 3.54 0.44
CA GLN A 284 8.78 2.65 1.49
C GLN A 284 10.29 2.77 1.68
N VAL A 285 10.71 3.40 2.77
CA VAL A 285 12.13 3.52 3.07
C VAL A 285 12.68 2.19 3.58
N LEU A 286 13.67 1.67 2.88
CA LEU A 286 14.51 0.58 3.33
C LEU A 286 15.63 1.15 4.20
N ASP A 287 15.96 0.45 5.28
CA ASP A 287 16.99 0.86 6.23
C ASP A 287 17.89 -0.35 6.56
N PRO A 288 19.20 -0.19 6.73
CA PRO A 288 20.08 -1.27 7.19
C PRO A 288 19.61 -1.94 8.48
N ASP A 289 18.99 -1.20 9.40
CA ASP A 289 18.21 -1.78 10.50
C ASP A 289 16.74 -1.95 10.07
N PRO A 290 16.32 -3.14 9.67
CA PRO A 290 14.98 -3.37 9.14
C PRO A 290 13.86 -3.15 10.17
N ASN A 291 14.20 -3.03 11.45
CA ASN A 291 13.27 -2.78 12.55
C ASN A 291 13.38 -1.37 13.11
N GLY A 292 14.40 -0.61 12.75
CA GLY A 292 14.56 0.79 13.13
C GLY A 292 13.55 1.70 12.45
N LEU A 293 13.23 2.84 13.09
CA LEU A 293 12.47 3.91 12.44
C LEU A 293 13.42 4.73 11.55
N PRO A 294 13.23 4.78 10.24
CA PRO A 294 14.13 5.50 9.33
C PRO A 294 13.85 7.01 9.35
N MET A 295 13.78 7.62 10.54
CA MET A 295 13.45 9.04 10.72
C MET A 295 14.39 9.96 9.99
N ALA A 296 15.69 9.64 9.95
CA ALA A 296 16.69 10.43 9.23
C ALA A 296 16.39 10.45 7.73
N SER A 297 16.05 9.30 7.17
CA SER A 297 15.71 9.17 5.74
C SER A 297 14.38 9.85 5.42
N TRP A 298 13.36 9.72 6.25
CA TRP A 298 12.09 10.42 6.06
C TRP A 298 12.24 11.95 6.08
N ARG A 299 13.10 12.49 6.99
CA ARG A 299 13.42 13.92 7.04
C ARG A 299 14.18 14.36 5.78
N ALA A 300 15.15 13.58 5.33
CA ALA A 300 15.96 13.90 4.15
C ALA A 300 15.16 13.86 2.84
N LEU A 301 14.19 12.95 2.74
CA LEU A 301 13.35 12.79 1.54
C LEU A 301 12.22 13.83 1.46
N ALA A 302 11.72 14.34 2.59
CA ALA A 302 10.57 15.25 2.60
C ALA A 302 10.75 16.48 1.69
N PRO A 303 11.87 17.22 1.69
CA PRO A 303 12.04 18.37 0.80
C PRO A 303 11.97 18.02 -0.69
N ALA A 304 12.57 16.89 -1.11
CA ALA A 304 12.63 16.50 -2.52
C ALA A 304 11.31 15.87 -3.03
N LEU A 305 10.53 15.26 -2.15
CA LEU A 305 9.31 14.54 -2.50
C LEU A 305 8.02 15.33 -2.26
N LEU A 306 8.04 16.29 -1.33
CA LEU A 306 6.87 17.07 -0.92
C LEU A 306 6.89 18.50 -1.45
N GLU A 307 7.73 18.79 -2.47
CA GLU A 307 7.76 20.12 -3.11
C GLU A 307 6.34 20.54 -3.53
N ARG A 308 6.01 21.78 -3.17
CA ARG A 308 4.70 22.44 -3.32
C ARG A 308 4.44 22.91 -4.74
#